data_9bd96202f0a5b5417fcaef0a2600e8a1
#
_entry.id   9bd96202f0a5b5417fcaef0a2600e8a1
#
_cell.length_a   1.000
_cell.length_b   1.000
_cell.length_c   1.000
_cell.angle_alpha   90.00
_cell.angle_beta   90.00
_cell.angle_gamma   90.00
#
_symmetry.space_group_name_H-M   'P 1'
#
loop_
_entity.id
_entity.type
_entity.pdbx_description
1 polymer ?
#
loop_
_entity_poly.entity_id
_entity_poly.type
_entity_poly.pdbx_seq_one_letter_code
_entity_poly.pdbx_strand_id
1 'polypeptide(L)'
;MELYCIISITDRSKAQIMQDLYASCGLHMIFTHLGVGTARSEHLSLYGLEATDKAVVTGVASASEERQLLKAAKRRLFIDIPGNGVMLSIPLKSVAGGRTLAYLSDKKDTGGIPDMTFAHELIVAILNEGQSDFVMDAARSAGAGGGTVLHAKGTGSGRAEKFFGVENLADAENATL
;
A
#
# COMPACT_ATOMS: atom_id res chain seq x y z
N MET A 1 -14.09 -9.47 -9.46
CA MET A 1 -13.04 -8.51 -9.87
C MET A 1 -11.84 -8.75 -8.99
N GLU A 2 -10.68 -8.91 -9.58
CA GLU A 2 -9.44 -9.11 -8.83
C GLU A 2 -8.94 -7.76 -8.31
N LEU A 3 -8.57 -7.73 -7.03
CA LEU A 3 -7.93 -6.59 -6.38
C LEU A 3 -6.47 -6.91 -6.09
N TYR A 4 -5.64 -5.90 -6.15
CA TYR A 4 -4.20 -5.99 -5.94
C TYR A 4 -3.75 -4.95 -4.92
N CYS A 5 -2.88 -5.35 -4.01
CA CYS A 5 -2.10 -4.44 -3.20
C CYS A 5 -0.82 -4.08 -3.98
N ILE A 6 -0.66 -2.82 -4.29
CA ILE A 6 0.53 -2.32 -4.96
C ILE A 6 1.43 -1.65 -3.93
N ILE A 7 2.69 -2.05 -3.90
CA ILE A 7 3.70 -1.50 -3.00
C ILE A 7 4.84 -0.96 -3.85
N SER A 8 5.14 0.32 -3.72
CA SER A 8 6.30 0.95 -4.35
C SER A 8 7.29 1.41 -3.31
N ILE A 9 8.56 1.08 -3.49
CA ILE A 9 9.67 1.57 -2.68
C ILE A 9 10.52 2.46 -3.57
N THR A 10 10.67 3.72 -3.20
CA THR A 10 11.42 4.71 -3.99
C THR A 10 12.20 5.66 -3.08
N ASP A 11 13.00 6.55 -3.64
CA ASP A 11 13.64 7.59 -2.86
C ASP A 11 12.59 8.56 -2.29
N ARG A 12 12.84 9.04 -1.08
CA ARG A 12 11.94 9.96 -0.37
C ARG A 12 11.57 11.19 -1.23
N SER A 13 12.52 11.71 -2.00
CA SER A 13 12.30 12.85 -2.90
C SER A 13 11.28 12.57 -4.01
N LYS A 14 11.06 11.30 -4.36
CA LYS A 14 10.12 10.87 -5.40
C LYS A 14 8.75 10.47 -4.85
N ALA A 15 8.54 10.53 -3.52
CA ALA A 15 7.31 10.07 -2.88
C ALA A 15 6.06 10.76 -3.46
N GLN A 16 6.09 12.08 -3.57
CA GLN A 16 4.96 12.86 -4.10
C GLN A 16 4.63 12.49 -5.54
N ILE A 17 5.64 12.36 -6.38
CA ILE A 17 5.46 11.98 -7.80
C ILE A 17 4.84 10.58 -7.90
N MET A 18 5.23 9.67 -7.00
CA MET A 18 4.66 8.33 -6.92
C MET A 18 3.18 8.37 -6.48
N GLN A 19 2.84 9.16 -5.46
CA GLN A 19 1.46 9.37 -5.02
C GLN A 19 0.59 9.93 -6.15
N ASP A 20 1.07 10.96 -6.83
CA ASP A 20 0.35 11.59 -7.95
C ASP A 20 0.13 10.58 -9.10
N LEU A 21 1.11 9.70 -9.33
CA LEU A 21 0.98 8.63 -10.31
C LEU A 21 -0.14 7.65 -9.93
N TYR A 22 -0.18 7.20 -8.66
CA TYR A 22 -1.24 6.34 -8.15
C TYR A 22 -2.62 6.99 -8.31
N ALA A 23 -2.76 8.24 -7.86
CA ALA A 23 -4.00 9.00 -7.98
C ALA A 23 -4.44 9.18 -9.45
N SER A 24 -3.50 9.47 -10.36
CA SER A 24 -3.78 9.63 -11.79
C SER A 24 -4.22 8.33 -12.48
N CYS A 25 -3.90 7.18 -11.89
CA CYS A 25 -4.34 5.86 -12.35
C CYS A 25 -5.65 5.37 -11.72
N GLY A 26 -6.28 6.21 -10.88
CA GLY A 26 -7.59 5.93 -10.29
C GLY A 26 -7.56 5.31 -8.89
N LEU A 27 -6.40 5.14 -8.29
CA LEU A 27 -6.31 4.62 -6.93
C LEU A 27 -6.76 5.68 -5.94
N HIS A 28 -7.68 5.31 -5.05
CA HIS A 28 -8.28 6.22 -4.06
C HIS A 28 -7.76 5.99 -2.64
N MET A 29 -7.19 4.82 -2.37
CA MET A 29 -6.63 4.47 -1.08
C MET A 29 -5.11 4.36 -1.23
N ILE A 30 -4.40 5.39 -0.80
CA ILE A 30 -2.95 5.52 -0.94
C ILE A 30 -2.37 5.85 0.43
N PHE A 31 -1.37 5.07 0.85
CA PHE A 31 -0.65 5.28 2.10
C PHE A 31 0.83 5.46 1.79
N THR A 32 1.47 6.34 2.55
CA THR A 32 2.91 6.57 2.43
C THR A 32 3.57 6.53 3.80
N HIS A 33 4.62 5.73 3.90
CA HIS A 33 5.49 5.69 5.06
C HIS A 33 6.93 5.94 4.65
N LEU A 34 7.72 6.43 5.59
CA LEU A 34 9.14 6.68 5.41
C LEU A 34 9.93 5.51 5.94
N GLY A 35 11.05 5.23 5.32
CA GLY A 35 11.99 4.20 5.72
C GLY A 35 13.40 4.55 5.32
N VAL A 36 14.33 3.72 5.72
CA VAL A 36 15.75 3.86 5.37
C VAL A 36 16.21 2.60 4.63
N GLY A 37 16.92 2.80 3.53
CA GLY A 37 17.54 1.70 2.80
C GLY A 37 18.62 1.03 3.65
N THR A 38 18.57 -0.30 3.75
CA THR A 38 19.52 -1.11 4.56
C THR A 38 20.57 -1.83 3.71
N ALA A 39 20.67 -1.52 2.42
CA ALA A 39 21.68 -2.11 1.57
C ALA A 39 23.09 -1.70 2.02
N ARG A 40 24.02 -2.66 2.02
CA ARG A 40 25.41 -2.40 2.42
C ARG A 40 26.06 -1.43 1.42
N SER A 41 26.84 -0.49 1.95
CA SER A 41 27.56 0.52 1.15
C SER A 41 28.46 -0.09 0.05
N GLU A 42 29.04 -1.25 0.31
CA GLU A 42 29.86 -2.01 -0.65
C GLU A 42 29.09 -2.42 -1.92
N HIS A 43 27.81 -2.78 -1.77
CA HIS A 43 26.96 -3.11 -2.91
C HIS A 43 26.40 -1.86 -3.60
N LEU A 44 26.14 -0.81 -2.85
CA LEU A 44 25.64 0.45 -3.39
C LEU A 44 26.69 1.17 -4.22
N SER A 45 27.96 1.16 -3.77
CA SER A 45 29.09 1.79 -4.46
C SER A 45 29.38 1.16 -5.82
N LEU A 46 29.16 -0.15 -5.98
CA LEU A 46 29.30 -0.85 -7.28
C LEU A 46 28.35 -0.30 -8.35
N TYR A 47 27.22 0.28 -7.94
CA TYR A 47 26.20 0.85 -8.84
C TYR A 47 26.14 2.38 -8.76
N GLY A 48 27.09 3.03 -8.04
CA GLY A 48 27.07 4.47 -7.84
C GLY A 48 25.90 4.98 -7.01
N LEU A 49 25.32 4.12 -6.16
CA LEU A 49 24.17 4.42 -5.31
C LEU A 49 24.62 4.69 -3.88
N GLU A 50 23.89 5.56 -3.18
CA GLU A 50 24.08 5.81 -1.75
C GLU A 50 22.89 5.29 -0.94
N ALA A 51 23.13 4.99 0.35
CA ALA A 51 22.04 4.71 1.27
C ALA A 51 21.20 5.99 1.46
N THR A 52 19.97 5.97 0.96
CA THR A 52 19.09 7.14 1.00
C THR A 52 17.82 6.84 1.77
N ASP A 53 17.22 7.90 2.29
CA ASP A 53 15.84 7.83 2.81
C ASP A 53 14.89 7.32 1.73
N LYS A 54 14.07 6.36 2.11
CA LYS A 54 13.09 5.73 1.22
C LYS A 54 11.67 6.14 1.61
N ALA A 55 10.81 6.14 0.62
CA ALA A 55 9.37 6.17 0.83
C ALA A 55 8.77 4.88 0.30
N VAL A 56 7.84 4.34 1.08
CA VAL A 56 7.02 3.20 0.69
C VAL A 56 5.62 3.73 0.43
N VAL A 57 5.17 3.61 -0.82
CA VAL A 57 3.83 4.02 -1.23
C VAL A 57 3.02 2.76 -1.51
N THR A 58 1.92 2.62 -0.78
CA THR A 58 1.02 1.46 -0.88
C THR A 58 -0.35 1.90 -1.34
N GLY A 59 -0.98 1.13 -2.20
CA GLY A 59 -2.36 1.39 -2.64
C GLY A 59 -3.07 0.12 -3.05
N VAL A 60 -4.39 0.19 -3.12
CA VAL A 60 -5.22 -0.93 -3.61
C VAL A 60 -5.77 -0.56 -4.98
N ALA A 61 -5.63 -1.47 -5.92
CA ALA A 61 -5.99 -1.30 -7.32
C ALA A 61 -6.85 -2.45 -7.83
N SER A 62 -7.75 -2.17 -8.75
CA SER A 62 -8.37 -3.18 -9.60
C SER A 62 -7.37 -3.69 -10.65
N ALA A 63 -7.66 -4.82 -11.29
CA ALA A 63 -6.81 -5.37 -12.34
C ALA A 63 -6.56 -4.41 -13.54
N SER A 64 -7.48 -3.50 -13.82
CA SER A 64 -7.31 -2.48 -14.87
C SER A 64 -6.38 -1.36 -14.42
N GLU A 65 -6.56 -0.86 -13.19
CA GLU A 65 -5.75 0.19 -12.58
C GLU A 65 -4.33 -0.30 -12.33
N GLU A 66 -4.17 -1.54 -11.86
CA GLU A 66 -2.87 -2.19 -11.68
C GLU A 66 -2.05 -2.17 -12.98
N ARG A 67 -2.63 -2.67 -14.08
CA ARG A 67 -1.96 -2.68 -15.39
C ARG A 67 -1.62 -1.26 -15.88
N GLN A 68 -2.53 -0.30 -15.66
CA GLN A 68 -2.32 1.09 -16.02
C GLN A 68 -1.17 1.70 -15.21
N LEU A 69 -1.16 1.46 -13.89
CA LEU A 69 -0.15 1.97 -12.97
C LEU A 69 1.24 1.40 -13.28
N LEU A 70 1.38 0.08 -13.45
CA LEU A 70 2.66 -0.54 -13.78
C LEU A 70 3.24 0.01 -15.10
N LYS A 71 2.38 0.17 -16.11
CA LYS A 71 2.78 0.75 -17.40
C LYS A 71 3.18 2.23 -17.28
N ALA A 72 2.47 3.00 -16.47
CA ALA A 72 2.77 4.40 -16.22
C ALA A 72 4.06 4.57 -15.40
N ALA A 73 4.27 3.75 -14.37
CA ALA A 73 5.48 3.75 -13.56
C ALA A 73 6.72 3.42 -14.40
N LYS A 74 6.63 2.43 -15.26
CA LYS A 74 7.71 2.11 -16.21
C LYS A 74 8.03 3.27 -17.15
N ARG A 75 7.03 3.93 -17.72
CA ARG A 75 7.22 4.99 -18.71
C ARG A 75 7.63 6.33 -18.11
N ARG A 76 7.11 6.70 -16.95
CA ARG A 76 7.30 8.02 -16.35
C ARG A 76 8.39 8.05 -15.29
N LEU A 77 8.56 6.96 -14.54
CA LEU A 77 9.48 6.88 -13.42
C LEU A 77 10.65 5.93 -13.69
N PHE A 78 10.62 5.24 -14.82
CA PHE A 78 11.65 4.27 -15.20
C PHE A 78 11.92 3.27 -14.07
N ILE A 79 10.85 2.77 -13.46
CA ILE A 79 10.92 1.91 -12.26
C ILE A 79 11.63 0.56 -12.54
N ASP A 80 11.76 0.18 -13.80
CA ASP A 80 12.48 -1.00 -14.28
C ASP A 80 14.00 -0.78 -14.36
N ILE A 81 14.48 0.45 -14.16
CA ILE A 81 15.92 0.76 -14.12
C ILE A 81 16.40 0.67 -12.68
N PRO A 82 17.47 -0.11 -12.40
CA PRO A 82 18.05 -0.20 -11.07
C PRO A 82 18.37 1.18 -10.48
N GLY A 83 18.03 1.40 -9.21
CA GLY A 83 18.22 2.68 -8.52
C GLY A 83 17.00 3.60 -8.55
N ASN A 84 16.02 3.39 -9.43
CA ASN A 84 14.81 4.21 -9.46
C ASN A 84 13.72 3.74 -8.50
N GLY A 85 13.88 2.59 -7.89
CA GLY A 85 12.94 1.99 -6.95
C GLY A 85 12.49 0.60 -7.39
N VAL A 86 11.49 0.10 -6.69
CA VAL A 86 10.85 -1.18 -6.98
C VAL A 86 9.35 -1.05 -6.83
N MET A 87 8.60 -1.76 -7.64
CA MET A 87 7.14 -1.84 -7.52
C MET A 87 6.71 -3.31 -7.51
N LEU A 88 5.91 -3.67 -6.53
CA LEU A 88 5.36 -5.01 -6.32
C LEU A 88 3.85 -4.95 -6.51
N SER A 89 3.30 -5.97 -7.16
CA SER A 89 1.86 -6.18 -7.29
C SER A 89 1.51 -7.52 -6.64
N ILE A 90 0.64 -7.47 -5.64
CA ILE A 90 0.28 -8.62 -4.81
C ILE A 90 -1.24 -8.82 -4.93
N PRO A 91 -1.71 -9.96 -5.46
CA PRO A 91 -3.15 -10.21 -5.51
C PRO A 91 -3.72 -10.34 -4.10
N LEU A 92 -4.86 -9.69 -3.85
CA LEU A 92 -5.55 -9.78 -2.58
C LEU A 92 -6.48 -11.00 -2.58
N LYS A 93 -6.31 -11.85 -1.57
CA LYS A 93 -7.18 -13.02 -1.36
C LYS A 93 -8.57 -12.59 -0.87
N SER A 94 -8.65 -11.63 0.04
CA SER A 94 -9.92 -11.13 0.57
C SER A 94 -9.76 -9.71 1.12
N VAL A 95 -10.88 -9.00 1.17
CA VAL A 95 -10.99 -7.69 1.82
C VAL A 95 -12.15 -7.77 2.80
N ALA A 96 -11.89 -7.51 4.09
CA ALA A 96 -12.93 -7.46 5.10
C ALA A 96 -13.74 -6.16 5.00
N GLY A 97 -15.05 -6.29 5.18
CA GLY A 97 -15.98 -5.17 5.14
C GLY A 97 -16.62 -4.95 3.76
N GLY A 98 -17.93 -5.26 3.66
CA GLY A 98 -18.66 -5.15 2.38
C GLY A 98 -18.70 -3.73 1.82
N ARG A 99 -18.70 -2.70 2.66
CA ARG A 99 -18.62 -1.30 2.23
C ARG A 99 -17.25 -0.97 1.65
N THR A 100 -16.17 -1.41 2.30
CA THR A 100 -14.79 -1.23 1.84
C THR A 100 -14.60 -1.93 0.50
N LEU A 101 -15.06 -3.17 0.38
CA LEU A 101 -14.99 -3.92 -0.87
C LEU A 101 -15.76 -3.22 -1.99
N ALA A 102 -16.99 -2.74 -1.72
CA ALA A 102 -17.80 -2.01 -2.70
C ALA A 102 -17.13 -0.69 -3.14
N TYR A 103 -16.44 -0.02 -2.24
CA TYR A 103 -15.68 1.19 -2.54
C TYR A 103 -14.46 0.90 -3.43
N LEU A 104 -13.67 -0.12 -3.08
CA LEU A 104 -12.46 -0.51 -3.81
C LEU A 104 -12.78 -1.14 -5.18
N SER A 105 -13.96 -1.74 -5.31
CA SER A 105 -14.41 -2.37 -6.55
C SER A 105 -15.26 -1.46 -7.45
N ASP A 106 -15.41 -0.20 -7.07
CA ASP A 106 -16.27 0.78 -7.78
C ASP A 106 -17.69 0.22 -8.02
N LYS A 107 -18.22 -0.53 -7.04
CA LYS A 107 -19.52 -1.23 -7.07
C LYS A 107 -19.66 -2.29 -8.18
N LYS A 108 -18.58 -2.68 -8.82
CA LYS A 108 -18.61 -3.77 -9.80
C LYS A 108 -18.64 -5.11 -9.08
N ASP A 109 -19.36 -6.05 -9.67
CA ASP A 109 -19.50 -7.40 -9.12
C ASP A 109 -18.11 -8.05 -8.98
N THR A 110 -17.75 -8.38 -7.77
CA THR A 110 -16.47 -9.05 -7.47
C THR A 110 -16.61 -10.51 -7.82
N GLY A 111 -16.31 -10.85 -9.05
CA GLY A 111 -16.18 -12.26 -9.47
C GLY A 111 -15.21 -12.99 -8.54
N GLY A 112 -15.44 -14.28 -8.37
CA GLY A 112 -14.90 -15.15 -7.35
C GLY A 112 -13.42 -14.94 -7.01
N ILE A 113 -13.14 -15.14 -5.74
CA ILE A 113 -11.81 -15.18 -5.15
C ILE A 113 -10.99 -16.24 -5.86
N PRO A 114 -9.77 -15.96 -6.32
CA PRO A 114 -8.90 -17.03 -6.84
C PRO A 114 -8.72 -18.10 -5.76
N ASP A 115 -8.93 -19.35 -6.12
CA ASP A 115 -8.70 -20.49 -5.22
C ASP A 115 -7.18 -20.68 -5.05
N MET A 116 -6.60 -19.87 -4.19
CA MET A 116 -5.18 -19.94 -3.84
C MET A 116 -5.04 -20.42 -2.41
N THR A 117 -4.47 -21.61 -2.24
CA THR A 117 -4.12 -22.20 -0.95
C THR A 117 -2.66 -21.89 -0.64
N PHE A 118 -2.43 -21.15 0.44
CA PHE A 118 -1.09 -20.85 0.95
C PHE A 118 -0.92 -21.46 2.34
N ALA A 119 0.31 -21.86 2.68
CA ALA A 119 0.64 -22.35 4.03
C ALA A 119 0.60 -21.23 5.08
N HIS A 120 0.79 -19.97 4.65
CA HIS A 120 0.81 -18.78 5.50
C HIS A 120 0.06 -17.65 4.80
N GLU A 121 -0.55 -16.77 5.58
CA GLU A 121 -1.28 -15.61 5.11
C GLU A 121 -0.75 -14.35 5.79
N LEU A 122 -0.69 -13.25 5.05
CA LEU A 122 -0.43 -11.92 5.58
C LEU A 122 -1.77 -11.20 5.75
N ILE A 123 -2.05 -10.75 6.96
CA ILE A 123 -3.20 -9.91 7.25
C ILE A 123 -2.71 -8.47 7.45
N VAL A 124 -3.25 -7.55 6.68
CA VAL A 124 -3.00 -6.11 6.81
C VAL A 124 -4.26 -5.45 7.34
N ALA A 125 -4.17 -4.83 8.51
CA ALA A 125 -5.25 -4.05 9.12
C ALA A 125 -4.91 -2.56 9.05
N ILE A 126 -5.78 -1.77 8.43
CA ILE A 126 -5.63 -0.32 8.33
C ILE A 126 -6.55 0.29 9.40
N LEU A 127 -5.96 1.03 10.34
CA LEU A 127 -6.60 1.48 11.56
C LEU A 127 -6.37 2.97 11.77
N ASN A 128 -7.25 3.57 12.56
CA ASN A 128 -6.98 4.88 13.14
C ASN A 128 -5.92 4.78 14.24
N GLU A 129 -5.19 5.85 14.48
CA GLU A 129 -4.24 5.94 15.58
C GLU A 129 -4.88 5.54 16.92
N GLY A 130 -4.12 4.81 17.75
CA GLY A 130 -4.56 4.35 19.06
C GLY A 130 -5.41 3.05 19.07
N GLN A 131 -5.71 2.47 17.91
CA GLN A 131 -6.50 1.22 17.82
C GLN A 131 -5.64 -0.04 17.69
N SER A 132 -4.33 0.08 17.64
CA SER A 132 -3.41 -1.04 17.44
C SER A 132 -3.53 -2.11 18.53
N ASP A 133 -3.61 -1.71 19.80
CA ASP A 133 -3.67 -2.67 20.92
C ASP A 133 -4.94 -3.51 20.88
N PHE A 134 -6.08 -2.88 20.63
CA PHE A 134 -7.36 -3.58 20.50
C PHE A 134 -7.32 -4.64 19.38
N VAL A 135 -6.76 -4.29 18.22
CA VAL A 135 -6.66 -5.23 17.09
C VAL A 135 -5.63 -6.31 17.36
N MET A 136 -4.51 -5.97 18.01
CA MET A 136 -3.50 -6.97 18.40
C MET A 136 -4.01 -7.98 19.43
N ASP A 137 -4.85 -7.55 20.36
CA ASP A 137 -5.47 -8.47 21.33
C ASP A 137 -6.45 -9.42 20.63
N ALA A 138 -7.25 -8.93 19.71
CA ALA A 138 -8.11 -9.78 18.88
C ALA A 138 -7.30 -10.76 18.02
N ALA A 139 -6.22 -10.31 17.40
CA ALA A 139 -5.34 -11.14 16.59
C ALA A 139 -4.68 -12.26 17.41
N ARG A 140 -4.14 -11.93 18.60
CA ARG A 140 -3.58 -12.93 19.52
C ARG A 140 -4.63 -13.94 19.97
N SER A 141 -5.84 -13.49 20.26
CA SER A 141 -6.96 -14.38 20.64
C SER A 141 -7.33 -15.34 19.51
N ALA A 142 -7.11 -14.95 18.26
CA ALA A 142 -7.28 -15.78 17.07
C ALA A 142 -6.06 -16.65 16.73
N GLY A 143 -4.99 -16.61 17.55
CA GLY A 143 -3.79 -17.42 17.36
C GLY A 143 -2.65 -16.75 16.59
N ALA A 144 -2.70 -15.45 16.33
CA ALA A 144 -1.59 -14.75 15.72
C ALA A 144 -0.38 -14.67 16.67
N GLY A 145 0.82 -15.00 16.16
CA GLY A 145 2.05 -14.98 16.94
C GLY A 145 2.59 -13.58 17.26
N GLY A 146 2.13 -12.57 16.54
CA GLY A 146 2.54 -11.18 16.70
C GLY A 146 2.19 -10.34 15.48
N GLY A 147 2.55 -9.06 15.49
CA GLY A 147 2.32 -8.13 14.40
C GLY A 147 3.37 -7.02 14.39
N THR A 148 3.43 -6.29 13.29
CA THR A 148 4.25 -5.08 13.14
C THR A 148 3.33 -3.90 12.91
N VAL A 149 3.49 -2.86 13.71
CA VAL A 149 2.75 -1.59 13.54
C VAL A 149 3.59 -0.65 12.70
N LEU A 150 3.00 -0.13 11.63
CA LEU A 150 3.62 0.86 10.76
C LEU A 150 2.81 2.15 10.82
N HIS A 151 3.49 3.27 11.05
CA HIS A 151 2.85 4.58 10.97
C HIS A 151 2.87 5.07 9.53
N ALA A 152 1.69 5.41 9.00
CA ALA A 152 1.54 5.87 7.63
C ALA A 152 0.63 7.10 7.57
N LYS A 153 0.89 7.97 6.60
CA LYS A 153 -0.02 9.07 6.26
C LYS A 153 -0.92 8.65 5.11
N GLY A 154 -2.24 8.71 5.33
CA GLY A 154 -3.21 8.52 4.28
C GLY A 154 -3.26 9.74 3.36
N THR A 155 -3.23 9.52 2.05
CA THR A 155 -3.39 10.56 1.03
C THR A 155 -4.72 10.37 0.29
N GLY A 156 -5.78 10.04 1.05
CA GLY A 156 -7.12 9.83 0.52
C GLY A 156 -7.70 11.11 -0.10
N SER A 157 -8.36 10.99 -1.25
CA SER A 157 -9.24 12.05 -1.73
C SER A 157 -10.42 12.19 -0.75
N GLY A 158 -11.01 13.38 -0.57
CA GLY A 158 -12.13 13.63 0.35
C GLY A 158 -13.37 12.72 0.17
N ARG A 159 -13.33 11.84 -0.82
CA ARG A 159 -14.29 10.75 -1.04
C ARG A 159 -14.03 9.55 -0.13
N ALA A 160 -12.75 9.29 0.22
CA ALA A 160 -12.36 8.23 1.14
C ALA A 160 -12.72 8.60 2.60
N GLU A 161 -12.63 9.88 2.98
CA GLU A 161 -12.97 10.39 4.31
C GLU A 161 -14.39 10.05 4.73
N LYS A 162 -15.35 10.24 3.84
CA LYS A 162 -16.78 9.93 4.09
C LYS A 162 -17.06 8.43 4.21
N PHE A 163 -16.18 7.59 3.68
CA PHE A 163 -16.43 6.15 3.57
C PHE A 163 -15.90 5.36 4.76
N PHE A 164 -14.76 5.76 5.31
CA PHE A 164 -14.11 5.07 6.43
C PHE A 164 -14.51 5.62 7.80
N GLY A 165 -15.38 6.66 7.85
CA GLY A 165 -15.79 7.29 9.12
C GLY A 165 -14.64 8.02 9.83
N VAL A 166 -13.57 8.29 9.11
CA VAL A 166 -12.43 9.09 9.56
C VAL A 166 -12.74 10.53 9.17
N GLU A 167 -13.09 11.38 10.13
CA GLU A 167 -13.52 12.75 9.87
C GLU A 167 -12.43 13.65 9.27
N ASN A 168 -11.17 13.22 9.28
CA ASN A 168 -10.07 13.91 8.59
C ASN A 168 -8.92 12.93 8.29
N LEU A 169 -8.90 12.31 7.11
CA LEU A 169 -7.70 11.62 6.62
C LEU A 169 -6.53 12.60 6.38
N ALA A 170 -6.82 13.90 6.23
CA ALA A 170 -5.79 14.94 6.17
C ALA A 170 -5.17 15.24 7.53
N ASP A 171 -5.92 15.03 8.62
CA ASP A 171 -5.46 15.23 10.01
C ASP A 171 -5.09 13.90 10.69
N ALA A 172 -5.37 12.75 10.07
CA ALA A 172 -4.82 11.47 10.52
C ALA A 172 -3.32 11.46 10.20
N GLU A 173 -2.55 12.15 11.05
CA GLU A 173 -1.09 12.17 10.93
C GLU A 173 -0.47 10.76 11.01
N ASN A 174 -1.25 9.75 11.44
CA ASN A 174 -0.77 8.39 11.61
C ASN A 174 -1.90 7.38 11.37
N ALA A 175 -2.03 6.86 10.16
CA ALA A 175 -2.72 5.60 9.95
C ALA A 175 -1.74 4.46 10.26
N THR A 176 -2.15 3.48 11.07
CA THR A 176 -1.35 2.30 11.39
C THR A 176 -1.69 1.20 10.39
N LEU A 177 -0.69 0.62 9.74
CA LEU A 177 -0.78 -0.56 8.90
C LEU A 177 -0.33 -1.79 9.66
#